data_ddedf934b25346543ebef48177fb46c2
#
_entry.id   ddedf934b25346543ebef48177fb46c2
#
_cell.length_a   1.000
_cell.length_b   1.000
_cell.length_c   1.000
_cell.angle_alpha   90.00
_cell.angle_beta   90.00
_cell.angle_gamma   90.00
#
_symmetry.space_group_name_H-M   'P 1'
#
loop_
_entity.id
_entity.type
_entity.pdbx_description
1 polymer ?
#
loop_
_entity_poly.entity_id
_entity_poly.type
_entity_poly.pdbx_seq_one_letter_code
_entity_poly.pdbx_strand_id
1 'polypeptide(L)'
;MQATTTVKEKADAHAHEEHHHEPGFWQKYIFSTDHKVIGIQYGITSLVFLFLGFCLMACMRWQIAYPGQPIPVVGPILEALLGDVAKGGIMAPDLYNSFGAMHGTIMVFMAIVPLVFAAFGNYVVPLMIGAPDMAFPRINMASFDFFFVGCVV
;
A
#
# COMPACT_ATOMS: atom_id res chain seq x y z
N MET A 1 55.19 -2.61 -28.57
CA MET A 1 54.08 -1.74 -28.96
C MET A 1 52.76 -2.51 -29.23
N GLN A 2 52.79 -3.86 -29.26
CA GLN A 2 51.61 -4.72 -29.49
C GLN A 2 50.83 -5.11 -28.22
N ALA A 3 51.42 -5.05 -27.03
CA ALA A 3 50.75 -5.45 -25.79
C ALA A 3 49.75 -4.43 -25.24
N THR A 4 49.91 -3.15 -25.61
CA THR A 4 49.04 -2.07 -25.15
C THR A 4 47.73 -2.00 -25.94
N THR A 5 47.68 -2.47 -27.18
CA THR A 5 46.53 -2.50 -28.05
C THR A 5 45.53 -3.59 -27.63
N THR A 6 46.02 -4.76 -27.22
CA THR A 6 45.19 -5.90 -26.80
C THR A 6 44.51 -5.69 -25.45
N VAL A 7 45.14 -4.91 -24.55
CA VAL A 7 44.52 -4.57 -23.24
C VAL A 7 43.40 -3.55 -23.42
N LYS A 8 43.57 -2.58 -24.33
CA LYS A 8 42.57 -1.56 -24.63
C LYS A 8 41.36 -2.16 -25.36
N GLU A 9 41.60 -3.06 -26.31
CA GLU A 9 40.56 -3.76 -27.06
C GLU A 9 39.74 -4.71 -26.18
N LYS A 10 40.33 -5.34 -25.17
CA LYS A 10 39.61 -6.13 -24.15
C LYS A 10 38.85 -5.26 -23.17
N ALA A 11 39.35 -4.07 -22.82
CA ALA A 11 38.65 -3.13 -21.98
C ALA A 11 37.42 -2.54 -22.70
N ASP A 12 37.54 -2.22 -23.98
CA ASP A 12 36.44 -1.72 -24.80
C ASP A 12 35.39 -2.81 -25.11
N ALA A 13 35.80 -4.08 -25.23
CA ALA A 13 34.87 -5.22 -25.39
C ALA A 13 34.02 -5.52 -24.12
N HIS A 14 34.62 -5.30 -22.93
CA HIS A 14 33.86 -5.43 -21.68
C HIS A 14 32.94 -4.23 -21.37
N ALA A 15 33.18 -3.07 -22.00
CA ALA A 15 32.34 -1.88 -21.86
C ALA A 15 31.06 -1.94 -22.71
N HIS A 16 30.93 -2.87 -23.66
CA HIS A 16 29.81 -2.96 -24.59
C HIS A 16 28.74 -4.01 -24.24
N GLU A 17 28.90 -4.79 -23.15
CA GLU A 17 27.96 -5.86 -22.79
C GLU A 17 27.12 -5.60 -21.53
N GLU A 18 27.14 -4.40 -20.97
CA GLU A 18 26.07 -4.01 -20.04
C GLU A 18 24.84 -3.55 -20.82
N HIS A 19 24.16 -4.48 -21.46
CA HIS A 19 22.75 -4.32 -21.77
C HIS A 19 22.02 -4.15 -20.45
N HIS A 20 21.86 -2.92 -19.98
CA HIS A 20 20.86 -2.56 -18.98
C HIS A 20 19.50 -2.92 -19.57
N HIS A 21 19.06 -4.15 -19.37
CA HIS A 21 17.66 -4.50 -19.47
C HIS A 21 16.94 -3.59 -18.48
N GLU A 22 16.29 -2.54 -18.97
CA GLU A 22 15.42 -1.73 -18.12
C GLU A 22 14.38 -2.68 -17.49
N PRO A 23 14.34 -2.78 -16.16
CA PRO A 23 13.39 -3.68 -15.51
C PRO A 23 11.98 -3.28 -15.92
N GLY A 24 11.15 -4.23 -16.35
CA GLY A 24 9.76 -3.99 -16.72
C GLY A 24 9.02 -3.25 -15.61
N PHE A 25 7.95 -2.52 -15.97
CA PHE A 25 7.13 -1.74 -15.02
C PHE A 25 6.80 -2.49 -13.73
N TRP A 26 6.37 -3.75 -13.83
CA TRP A 26 6.04 -4.61 -12.69
C TRP A 26 7.24 -4.87 -11.77
N GLN A 27 8.39 -5.11 -12.35
CA GLN A 27 9.62 -5.39 -11.62
C GLN A 27 10.18 -4.13 -10.95
N LYS A 28 9.97 -2.96 -11.57
CA LYS A 28 10.43 -1.67 -11.06
C LYS A 28 9.54 -1.12 -9.94
N TYR A 29 8.22 -1.31 -10.03
CA TYR A 29 7.27 -0.65 -9.12
C TYR A 29 6.54 -1.59 -8.17
N ILE A 30 6.43 -2.88 -8.46
CA ILE A 30 5.71 -3.85 -7.61
C ILE A 30 6.68 -4.77 -6.89
N PHE A 31 7.64 -5.37 -7.59
CA PHE A 31 8.63 -6.28 -7.02
C PHE A 31 9.99 -5.61 -6.81
N SER A 32 10.00 -4.33 -6.47
CA SER A 32 11.23 -3.59 -6.22
C SER A 32 11.77 -3.88 -4.83
N THR A 33 13.09 -4.03 -4.73
CA THR A 33 13.80 -4.10 -3.44
C THR A 33 14.25 -2.74 -2.94
N ASP A 34 14.02 -1.67 -3.71
CA ASP A 34 14.38 -0.30 -3.34
C ASP A 34 13.48 0.20 -2.19
N HIS A 35 14.09 0.62 -1.09
CA HIS A 35 13.42 1.12 0.10
C HIS A 35 12.48 2.30 -0.18
N LYS A 36 12.80 3.14 -1.17
CA LYS A 36 11.97 4.29 -1.58
C LYS A 36 10.66 3.83 -2.21
N VAL A 37 10.75 2.84 -3.10
CA VAL A 37 9.58 2.27 -3.79
C VAL A 37 8.70 1.56 -2.77
N ILE A 38 9.26 0.75 -1.88
CA ILE A 38 8.53 0.05 -0.82
C ILE A 38 7.87 1.04 0.14
N GLY A 39 8.57 2.12 0.52
CA GLY A 39 7.99 3.19 1.35
C GLY A 39 6.78 3.86 0.68
N ILE A 40 6.84 4.12 -0.63
CA ILE A 40 5.73 4.67 -1.40
C ILE A 40 4.56 3.67 -1.50
N GLN A 41 4.84 2.39 -1.72
CA GLN A 41 3.83 1.34 -1.75
C GLN A 41 3.05 1.25 -0.42
N TYR A 42 3.75 1.25 0.72
CA TYR A 42 3.13 1.34 2.04
C TYR A 42 2.29 2.62 2.18
N GLY A 43 2.83 3.76 1.74
CA GLY A 43 2.14 5.05 1.81
C GLY A 43 0.83 5.06 1.03
N ILE A 44 0.86 4.63 -0.24
CA ILE A 44 -0.34 4.57 -1.10
C ILE A 44 -1.36 3.60 -0.52
N THR A 45 -0.93 2.38 -0.14
CA THR A 45 -1.82 1.36 0.43
C THR A 45 -2.48 1.87 1.71
N SER A 46 -1.71 2.47 2.60
CA SER A 46 -2.22 3.05 3.85
C SER A 46 -3.22 4.19 3.63
N LEU A 47 -2.97 5.05 2.63
CA LEU A 47 -3.91 6.12 2.26
C LEU A 47 -5.23 5.59 1.69
N VAL A 48 -5.17 4.51 0.91
CA VAL A 48 -6.40 3.84 0.42
C VAL A 48 -7.20 3.28 1.59
N PHE A 49 -6.57 2.62 2.57
CA PHE A 49 -7.25 2.11 3.76
C PHE A 49 -7.73 3.23 4.68
N LEU A 50 -7.00 4.35 4.77
CA LEU A 50 -7.43 5.55 5.47
C LEU A 50 -8.75 6.08 4.88
N PHE A 51 -8.83 6.17 3.56
CA PHE A 51 -10.04 6.59 2.86
C PHE A 51 -11.19 5.59 3.05
N LEU A 52 -10.92 4.30 2.98
CA LEU A 52 -11.92 3.25 3.25
C LEU A 52 -12.47 3.37 4.68
N GLY A 53 -11.60 3.50 5.68
CA GLY A 53 -11.99 3.71 7.07
C GLY A 53 -12.83 4.99 7.26
N PHE A 54 -12.46 6.07 6.58
CA PHE A 54 -13.26 7.29 6.55
C PHE A 54 -14.68 7.05 5.99
N CYS A 55 -14.81 6.30 4.89
CA CYS A 55 -16.11 5.97 4.29
C CYS A 55 -16.99 5.18 5.26
N LEU A 56 -16.44 4.21 6.01
CA LEU A 56 -17.18 3.47 7.02
C LEU A 56 -17.72 4.42 8.10
N MET A 57 -16.89 5.33 8.59
CA MET A 57 -17.30 6.31 9.58
C MET A 57 -18.35 7.30 9.04
N ALA A 58 -18.22 7.72 7.78
CA ALA A 58 -19.21 8.58 7.13
C ALA A 58 -20.59 7.92 7.06
N CYS A 59 -20.67 6.62 6.74
CA CYS A 59 -21.92 5.84 6.74
C CYS A 59 -22.53 5.77 8.14
N MET A 60 -21.74 5.52 9.17
CA MET A 60 -22.21 5.49 10.55
C MET A 60 -22.74 6.84 11.01
N ARG A 61 -22.04 7.93 10.69
CA ARG A 61 -22.46 9.30 11.01
C ARG A 61 -23.76 9.69 10.31
N TRP A 62 -23.94 9.26 9.06
CA TRP A 62 -25.20 9.47 8.35
C TRP A 62 -26.38 8.81 9.09
N GLN A 63 -26.21 7.56 9.52
CA GLN A 63 -27.26 6.83 10.22
C GLN A 63 -27.64 7.45 11.58
N ILE A 64 -26.67 8.08 12.28
CA ILE A 64 -26.94 8.82 13.51
C ILE A 64 -27.67 10.13 13.22
N ALA A 65 -27.24 10.85 12.18
CA ALA A 65 -27.82 12.15 11.82
C ALA A 65 -29.25 12.03 11.27
N TYR A 66 -29.50 10.95 10.52
CA TYR A 66 -30.78 10.69 9.86
C TYR A 66 -31.30 9.26 10.15
N PRO A 67 -31.75 8.99 11.37
CA PRO A 67 -32.23 7.64 11.75
C PRO A 67 -33.34 7.15 10.85
N GLY A 68 -33.21 5.93 10.33
CA GLY A 68 -34.20 5.31 9.46
C GLY A 68 -34.25 5.86 8.03
N GLN A 69 -33.34 6.72 7.64
CA GLN A 69 -33.19 7.17 6.24
C GLN A 69 -32.14 6.36 5.52
N PRO A 70 -32.34 6.05 4.23
CA PRO A 70 -31.29 5.35 3.44
C PRO A 70 -30.07 6.22 3.28
N ILE A 71 -28.90 5.58 3.27
CA ILE A 71 -27.64 6.26 3.02
C ILE A 71 -27.57 6.65 1.53
N PRO A 72 -27.40 7.93 1.19
CA PRO A 72 -27.34 8.35 -0.20
C PRO A 72 -26.11 7.73 -0.89
N VAL A 73 -26.26 7.36 -2.16
CA VAL A 73 -25.20 6.77 -3.01
C VAL A 73 -24.70 5.40 -2.53
N VAL A 74 -24.34 5.27 -1.27
CA VAL A 74 -23.74 4.03 -0.71
C VAL A 74 -24.82 3.01 -0.30
N GLY A 75 -26.03 3.46 0.09
CA GLY A 75 -27.12 2.59 0.53
C GLY A 75 -27.46 1.48 -0.46
N PRO A 76 -27.73 1.77 -1.74
CA PRO A 76 -27.98 0.74 -2.75
C PRO A 76 -26.82 -0.23 -2.96
N ILE A 77 -25.57 0.25 -2.83
CA ILE A 77 -24.38 -0.58 -2.94
C ILE A 77 -24.27 -1.52 -1.73
N LEU A 78 -24.52 -1.01 -0.54
CA LEU A 78 -24.53 -1.82 0.69
C LEU A 78 -25.62 -2.89 0.65
N GLU A 79 -26.81 -2.56 0.17
CA GLU A 79 -27.92 -3.52 0.01
C GLU A 79 -27.54 -4.62 -1.00
N ALA A 80 -26.93 -4.26 -2.12
CA ALA A 80 -26.49 -5.20 -3.14
C ALA A 80 -25.38 -6.14 -2.64
N LEU A 81 -24.47 -5.66 -1.78
CA LEU A 81 -23.34 -6.43 -1.25
C LEU A 81 -23.69 -7.23 0.00
N LEU A 82 -24.50 -6.67 0.91
CA LEU A 82 -24.75 -7.19 2.25
C LEU A 82 -26.19 -7.70 2.43
N GLY A 83 -27.06 -7.52 1.45
CA GLY A 83 -28.41 -8.03 1.46
C GLY A 83 -29.25 -7.53 2.64
N ASP A 84 -29.84 -8.46 3.41
CA ASP A 84 -30.82 -8.16 4.47
C ASP A 84 -30.27 -7.28 5.61
N VAL A 85 -28.96 -7.19 5.82
CA VAL A 85 -28.32 -6.40 6.89
C VAL A 85 -28.33 -4.90 6.56
N ALA A 86 -28.50 -4.55 5.28
CA ALA A 86 -28.58 -3.18 4.77
C ALA A 86 -29.86 -2.92 3.97
N LYS A 87 -30.95 -3.58 4.32
CA LYS A 87 -32.22 -3.56 3.58
C LYS A 87 -32.80 -2.16 3.43
N GLY A 88 -33.09 -1.78 2.19
CA GLY A 88 -33.57 -0.43 1.85
C GLY A 88 -32.49 0.65 2.01
N GLY A 89 -31.22 0.28 2.04
CA GLY A 89 -30.10 1.22 2.23
C GLY A 89 -29.96 1.75 3.67
N ILE A 90 -30.64 1.11 4.63
CA ILE A 90 -30.61 1.46 6.06
C ILE A 90 -29.72 0.46 6.78
N MET A 91 -28.85 0.91 7.66
CA MET A 91 -27.98 0.03 8.44
C MET A 91 -28.77 -0.63 9.58
N ALA A 92 -28.75 -1.97 9.64
CA ALA A 92 -29.18 -2.70 10.82
C ALA A 92 -28.19 -2.44 12.00
N PRO A 93 -28.63 -2.57 13.27
CA PRO A 93 -27.76 -2.36 14.44
C PRO A 93 -26.50 -3.21 14.44
N ASP A 94 -26.58 -4.45 13.99
CA ASP A 94 -25.43 -5.36 13.90
C ASP A 94 -24.41 -4.91 12.85
N LEU A 95 -24.88 -4.39 11.71
CA LEU A 95 -24.02 -3.81 10.69
C LEU A 95 -23.34 -2.53 11.19
N TYR A 96 -24.08 -1.69 11.93
CA TYR A 96 -23.52 -0.50 12.56
C TYR A 96 -22.36 -0.84 13.51
N ASN A 97 -22.55 -1.82 14.39
CA ASN A 97 -21.53 -2.30 15.33
C ASN A 97 -20.32 -2.89 14.59
N SER A 98 -20.56 -3.67 13.54
CA SER A 98 -19.51 -4.23 12.69
C SER A 98 -18.70 -3.14 12.00
N PHE A 99 -19.33 -2.10 11.48
CA PHE A 99 -18.65 -0.97 10.87
C PHE A 99 -17.79 -0.20 11.88
N GLY A 100 -18.25 -0.06 13.12
CA GLY A 100 -17.47 0.55 14.19
C GLY A 100 -16.20 -0.23 14.50
N ALA A 101 -16.30 -1.55 14.64
CA ALA A 101 -15.18 -2.43 14.87
C ALA A 101 -14.19 -2.42 13.69
N MET A 102 -14.70 -2.56 12.46
CA MET A 102 -13.89 -2.52 11.24
C MET A 102 -13.20 -1.15 11.06
N HIS A 103 -13.93 -0.04 11.28
CA HIS A 103 -13.34 1.30 11.21
C HIS A 103 -12.14 1.43 12.14
N GLY A 104 -12.28 1.05 13.41
CA GLY A 104 -11.18 1.13 14.38
C GLY A 104 -9.97 0.28 13.97
N THR A 105 -10.20 -0.95 13.54
CA THR A 105 -9.15 -1.85 13.10
C THR A 105 -8.44 -1.34 11.86
N ILE A 106 -9.19 -0.94 10.83
CA ILE A 106 -8.63 -0.43 9.56
C ILE A 106 -7.83 0.84 9.81
N MET A 107 -8.37 1.79 10.57
CA MET A 107 -7.70 3.09 10.81
C MET A 107 -6.38 2.93 11.55
N VAL A 108 -6.31 2.05 12.54
CA VAL A 108 -5.09 1.87 13.32
C VAL A 108 -4.09 0.96 12.60
N PHE A 109 -4.49 -0.27 12.27
CA PHE A 109 -3.55 -1.30 11.81
C PHE A 109 -3.25 -1.28 10.31
N MET A 110 -4.19 -0.81 9.47
CA MET A 110 -4.01 -0.80 8.03
C MET A 110 -3.70 0.61 7.48
N ALA A 111 -4.03 1.67 8.21
CA ALA A 111 -3.79 3.03 7.78
C ALA A 111 -2.67 3.70 8.58
N ILE A 112 -2.88 4.06 9.85
CA ILE A 112 -1.96 4.92 10.60
C ILE A 112 -0.62 4.24 10.87
N VAL A 113 -0.62 3.02 11.39
CA VAL A 113 0.62 2.31 11.75
C VAL A 113 1.51 2.07 10.51
N PRO A 114 1.01 1.50 9.40
CA PRO A 114 1.84 1.34 8.22
C PRO A 114 2.27 2.66 7.58
N LEU A 115 1.44 3.70 7.62
CA LEU A 115 1.79 5.01 7.11
C LEU A 115 2.96 5.62 7.88
N VAL A 116 2.86 5.64 9.20
CA VAL A 116 3.87 6.31 10.05
C VAL A 116 5.14 5.48 10.16
N PHE A 117 5.03 4.19 10.50
CA PHE A 117 6.22 3.39 10.77
C PHE A 117 6.82 2.75 9.51
N ALA A 118 5.99 2.24 8.61
CA ALA A 118 6.49 1.55 7.43
C ALA A 118 6.77 2.52 6.26
N ALA A 119 5.84 3.40 5.89
CA ALA A 119 6.06 4.31 4.76
C ALA A 119 7.13 5.36 5.10
N PHE A 120 6.97 6.11 6.19
CA PHE A 120 7.97 7.11 6.59
C PHE A 120 9.27 6.46 7.04
N GLY A 121 9.24 5.37 7.77
CA GLY A 121 10.43 4.64 8.21
C GLY A 121 11.28 4.19 7.03
N ASN A 122 10.68 3.53 6.03
CA ASN A 122 11.40 3.08 4.85
C ASN A 122 11.89 4.21 3.95
N TYR A 123 11.14 5.30 3.85
CA TYR A 123 11.51 6.41 2.97
C TYR A 123 12.47 7.40 3.63
N VAL A 124 12.16 7.85 4.84
CA VAL A 124 12.85 8.98 5.47
C VAL A 124 14.09 8.54 6.24
N VAL A 125 14.04 7.41 6.98
CA VAL A 125 15.17 7.00 7.85
C VAL A 125 16.44 6.73 7.06
N PRO A 126 16.47 5.96 5.95
CA PRO A 126 17.68 5.79 5.16
C PRO A 126 18.23 7.10 4.61
N LEU A 127 17.35 8.02 4.21
CA LEU A 127 17.77 9.34 3.72
C LEU A 127 18.40 10.18 4.84
N MET A 128 17.87 10.13 6.05
CA MET A 128 18.40 10.92 7.18
C MET A 128 19.78 10.43 7.64
N ILE A 129 20.04 9.14 7.58
CA ILE A 129 21.34 8.56 7.95
C ILE A 129 22.32 8.50 6.79
N GLY A 130 21.90 8.90 5.57
CA GLY A 130 22.75 8.88 4.37
C GLY A 130 23.08 7.48 3.87
N ALA A 131 22.30 6.47 4.23
CA ALA A 131 22.48 5.10 3.74
C ALA A 131 22.00 4.98 2.28
N PRO A 132 22.75 4.29 1.40
CA PRO A 132 22.32 4.08 0.01
C PRO A 132 21.13 3.15 -0.10
N ASP A 133 20.98 2.18 0.81
CA ASP A 133 19.87 1.23 0.87
C ASP A 133 19.72 0.66 2.29
N MET A 134 18.67 -0.15 2.50
CA MET A 134 18.43 -0.85 3.76
C MET A 134 19.34 -2.07 3.92
N ALA A 135 19.60 -2.47 5.18
CA ALA A 135 20.45 -3.64 5.48
C ALA A 135 19.87 -4.96 4.94
N PHE A 136 18.55 -5.09 4.86
CA PHE A 136 17.85 -6.32 4.41
C PHE A 136 16.72 -6.00 3.42
N PRO A 137 17.04 -5.62 2.16
CA PRO A 137 16.03 -5.16 1.19
C PRO A 137 14.98 -6.23 0.86
N ARG A 138 15.37 -7.50 0.75
CA ARG A 138 14.44 -8.61 0.45
C ARG A 138 13.44 -8.88 1.58
N ILE A 139 13.86 -8.76 2.83
CA ILE A 139 12.97 -8.93 3.99
C ILE A 139 11.99 -7.76 4.05
N ASN A 140 12.44 -6.57 3.75
CA ASN A 140 11.61 -5.38 3.70
C ASN A 140 10.51 -5.50 2.62
N MET A 141 10.85 -5.96 1.42
CA MET A 141 9.90 -6.26 0.36
C MET A 141 8.89 -7.33 0.81
N ALA A 142 9.37 -8.45 1.37
CA ALA A 142 8.49 -9.51 1.87
C ALA A 142 7.53 -8.99 2.96
N SER A 143 7.96 -8.06 3.81
CA SER A 143 7.09 -7.47 4.84
C SER A 143 5.92 -6.69 4.23
N PHE A 144 6.15 -5.98 3.12
CA PHE A 144 5.09 -5.31 2.38
C PHE A 144 4.11 -6.32 1.75
N ASP A 145 4.62 -7.39 1.13
CA ASP A 145 3.78 -8.41 0.51
C ASP A 145 2.86 -9.09 1.54
N PHE A 146 3.41 -9.45 2.71
CA PHE A 146 2.60 -10.02 3.81
C PHE A 146 1.58 -9.03 4.36
N PHE A 147 1.96 -7.76 4.52
CA PHE A 147 1.04 -6.70 4.93
C PHE A 147 -0.10 -6.56 3.92
N PHE A 148 0.22 -6.45 2.61
CA PHE A 148 -0.77 -6.26 1.56
C PHE A 148 -1.74 -7.45 1.47
N VAL A 149 -1.22 -8.69 1.49
CA VAL A 149 -2.06 -9.89 1.51
C VAL A 149 -2.94 -9.91 2.76
N GLY A 150 -2.39 -9.61 3.95
CA GLY A 150 -3.15 -9.54 5.19
C GLY A 150 -4.23 -8.46 5.22
N CYS A 151 -4.09 -7.40 4.40
CA CYS A 151 -5.13 -6.36 4.25
C CYS A 151 -6.29 -6.78 3.34
N VAL A 152 -6.05 -7.73 2.41
CA VAL A 152 -7.03 -8.17 1.41
C VAL A 152 -7.82 -9.40 1.88
N VAL A 153 -7.23 -10.23 2.73
CA VAL A 153 -7.85 -11.44 3.32
C VAL A 153 -8.65 -11.10 4.56
#